data_7541bcc0095815895acdd25fef003f2a
#
_entry.id   7541bcc0095815895acdd25fef003f2a
#
_cell.length_a   1.000
_cell.length_b   1.000
_cell.length_c   1.000
_cell.angle_alpha   90.00
_cell.angle_beta   90.00
_cell.angle_gamma   90.00
#
_symmetry.space_group_name_H-M   'P 1'
#
loop_
_entity.id
_entity.type
_entity.pdbx_description
1 polymer ?
#
loop_
_entity_poly.entity_id
_entity_poly.type
_entity_poly.pdbx_seq_one_letter_code
_entity_poly.pdbx_strand_id
1 'polypeptide(L)'
;DLFEKRCWLIQAESPRKILRDSLQKIGAQIILTPVYRNVPVEVDYTFLLAELEQQKLDWILFASPSAVQNFHQILPSGFWESLAAEPKIACLGKITAKAVRDFGWSVQAAPYIQDFEHLVQSLCEINSQISVKYE
;
A
#
# COMPACT_ATOMS: atom_id res chain seq x y z
N ASP A 1 -15.82 -19.24 22.03
CA ASP A 1 -15.98 -18.05 22.85
C ASP A 1 -14.62 -17.62 23.41
N LEU A 2 -14.31 -16.33 23.27
CA LEU A 2 -13.06 -15.74 23.77
C LEU A 2 -13.28 -14.85 25.01
N PHE A 3 -14.48 -14.84 25.58
CA PHE A 3 -14.77 -14.10 26.80
C PHE A 3 -13.83 -14.55 27.93
N GLU A 4 -13.21 -13.60 28.64
CA GLU A 4 -12.19 -13.80 29.67
C GLU A 4 -10.93 -14.58 29.26
N LYS A 5 -10.79 -14.96 27.96
CA LYS A 5 -9.57 -15.60 27.48
C LYS A 5 -8.46 -14.58 27.32
N ARG A 6 -7.24 -14.99 27.67
CA ARG A 6 -6.03 -14.17 27.50
C ARG A 6 -5.50 -14.32 26.07
N CYS A 7 -5.43 -13.22 25.34
CA CYS A 7 -4.90 -13.15 23.98
C CYS A 7 -3.62 -12.33 23.98
N TRP A 8 -2.54 -12.93 23.54
CA TRP A 8 -1.26 -12.26 23.40
C TRP A 8 -1.09 -11.80 21.95
N LEU A 9 -1.08 -10.46 21.73
CA LEU A 9 -0.87 -9.86 20.43
C LEU A 9 0.60 -9.42 20.30
N ILE A 10 1.33 -10.13 19.47
CA ILE A 10 2.70 -9.82 19.06
C ILE A 10 2.60 -9.03 17.75
N GLN A 11 3.04 -7.77 17.72
CA GLN A 11 2.71 -6.86 16.64
C GLN A 11 3.76 -5.76 16.45
N ALA A 12 3.58 -4.90 15.43
CA ALA A 12 4.37 -3.69 15.26
C ALA A 12 4.14 -2.70 16.42
N GLU A 13 5.06 -1.76 16.62
CA GLU A 13 4.94 -0.67 17.61
C GLU A 13 3.69 0.20 17.37
N SER A 14 3.33 0.43 16.12
CA SER A 14 2.13 1.18 15.71
C SER A 14 1.18 0.31 14.87
N PRO A 15 0.45 -0.62 15.49
CA PRO A 15 -0.42 -1.54 14.78
C PRO A 15 -1.78 -0.92 14.47
N ARG A 16 -2.52 -1.54 13.54
CA ARG A 16 -3.94 -1.25 13.38
C ARG A 16 -4.70 -1.71 14.62
N LYS A 17 -5.56 -0.83 15.12
CA LYS A 17 -6.31 -1.09 16.38
C LYS A 17 -7.46 -2.09 16.23
N ILE A 18 -7.91 -2.38 15.00
CA ILE A 18 -9.12 -3.17 14.71
C ILE A 18 -9.14 -4.53 15.44
N LEU A 19 -8.05 -5.31 15.36
CA LEU A 19 -8.00 -6.62 15.99
C LEU A 19 -8.09 -6.53 17.51
N ARG A 20 -7.31 -5.64 18.11
CA ARG A 20 -7.34 -5.39 19.55
C ARG A 20 -8.73 -4.97 20.01
N ASP A 21 -9.31 -3.96 19.35
CA ASP A 21 -10.59 -3.39 19.74
C ASP A 21 -11.74 -4.41 19.56
N SER A 22 -11.66 -5.26 18.53
CA SER A 22 -12.62 -6.35 18.33
C SER A 22 -12.54 -7.42 19.41
N LEU A 23 -11.33 -7.82 19.81
CA LEU A 23 -11.14 -8.79 20.89
C LEU A 23 -11.59 -8.24 22.26
N GLN A 24 -11.29 -6.96 22.53
CA GLN A 24 -11.75 -6.30 23.76
C GLN A 24 -13.27 -6.21 23.84
N LYS A 25 -13.95 -5.93 22.72
CA LYS A 25 -15.43 -5.88 22.67
C LYS A 25 -16.11 -7.19 23.07
N ILE A 26 -15.49 -8.32 22.80
CA ILE A 26 -16.02 -9.65 23.18
C ILE A 26 -15.50 -10.13 24.55
N GLY A 27 -14.88 -9.23 25.31
CA GLY A 27 -14.44 -9.51 26.69
C GLY A 27 -13.12 -10.27 26.82
N ALA A 28 -12.30 -10.35 25.77
CA ALA A 28 -10.98 -10.95 25.86
C ALA A 28 -9.99 -10.03 26.62
N GLN A 29 -9.11 -10.65 27.41
CA GLN A 29 -7.99 -9.98 28.06
C GLN A 29 -6.79 -9.91 27.11
N ILE A 30 -6.30 -8.69 26.80
CA ILE A 30 -5.28 -8.47 25.78
C ILE A 30 -3.94 -8.16 26.43
N ILE A 31 -2.90 -8.90 26.04
CA ILE A 31 -1.50 -8.59 26.31
C ILE A 31 -0.87 -8.12 24.99
N LEU A 32 -0.32 -6.89 24.98
CA LEU A 32 0.30 -6.31 23.80
C LEU A 32 1.82 -6.36 23.94
N THR A 33 2.51 -6.87 22.91
CA THR A 33 3.97 -6.84 22.86
C THR A 33 4.42 -6.36 21.50
N PRO A 34 4.93 -5.12 21.38
CA PRO A 34 5.58 -4.67 20.18
C PRO A 34 6.94 -5.37 20.02
N VAL A 35 7.22 -5.91 18.85
CA VAL A 35 8.46 -6.64 18.52
C VAL A 35 9.20 -6.07 17.33
N TYR A 36 8.60 -5.14 16.59
CA TYR A 36 9.23 -4.43 15.47
C TYR A 36 8.58 -3.07 15.24
N ARG A 37 9.27 -2.22 14.49
CA ARG A 37 8.72 -0.96 13.98
C ARG A 37 8.98 -0.83 12.48
N ASN A 38 8.08 -0.17 11.77
CA ASN A 38 8.30 0.24 10.39
C ASN A 38 9.01 1.60 10.39
N VAL A 39 10.17 1.64 9.78
CA VAL A 39 10.93 2.88 9.60
C VAL A 39 11.24 3.07 8.11
N PRO A 40 11.25 4.31 7.60
CA PRO A 40 11.76 4.58 6.26
C PRO A 40 13.23 4.15 6.15
N VAL A 41 13.60 3.61 5.00
CA VAL A 41 14.99 3.29 4.70
C VAL A 41 15.66 4.55 4.16
N GLU A 42 16.83 4.90 4.71
CA GLU A 42 17.63 6.01 4.19
C GLU A 42 18.46 5.52 3.01
N VAL A 43 18.00 5.83 1.80
CA VAL A 43 18.68 5.51 0.54
C VAL A 43 18.65 6.74 -0.38
N ASP A 44 19.52 6.75 -1.36
CA ASP A 44 19.49 7.76 -2.42
C ASP A 44 18.36 7.44 -3.40
N TYR A 45 17.34 8.29 -3.43
CA TYR A 45 16.18 8.16 -4.32
C TYR A 45 16.32 8.91 -5.65
N THR A 46 17.48 9.56 -5.89
CA THR A 46 17.71 10.38 -7.10
C THR A 46 17.44 9.60 -8.38
N PHE A 47 17.88 8.34 -8.44
CA PHE A 47 17.62 7.48 -9.58
C PHE A 47 16.12 7.24 -9.80
N LEU A 48 15.37 6.93 -8.74
CA LEU A 48 13.93 6.70 -8.80
C LEU A 48 13.18 7.94 -9.29
N LEU A 49 13.52 9.10 -8.76
CA LEU A 49 12.91 10.37 -9.16
C LEU A 49 13.18 10.68 -10.64
N ALA A 50 14.41 10.45 -11.10
CA ALA A 50 14.76 10.61 -12.51
C ALA A 50 13.99 9.65 -13.45
N GLU A 51 13.78 8.40 -13.05
CA GLU A 51 12.97 7.44 -13.84
C GLU A 51 11.49 7.85 -13.92
N LEU A 52 10.95 8.44 -12.83
CA LEU A 52 9.60 9.00 -12.81
C LEU A 52 9.48 10.22 -13.75
N GLU A 53 10.40 11.18 -13.66
CA GLU A 53 10.42 12.37 -14.52
C GLU A 53 10.57 12.02 -16.01
N GLN A 54 11.38 11.02 -16.32
CA GLN A 54 11.62 10.55 -17.69
C GLN A 54 10.51 9.62 -18.21
N GLN A 55 9.44 9.39 -17.43
CA GLN A 55 8.30 8.54 -17.81
C GLN A 55 8.70 7.10 -18.18
N LYS A 56 9.75 6.57 -17.52
CA LYS A 56 10.24 5.22 -17.78
C LYS A 56 9.54 4.14 -16.96
N LEU A 57 8.66 4.53 -16.04
CA LEU A 57 7.91 3.63 -15.19
C LEU A 57 6.44 3.59 -15.63
N ASP A 58 5.98 2.44 -16.07
CA ASP A 58 4.58 2.22 -16.43
C ASP A 58 3.69 2.02 -15.20
N TRP A 59 4.22 1.33 -14.19
CA TRP A 59 3.48 0.94 -13.00
C TRP A 59 4.28 1.16 -11.71
N ILE A 60 3.59 1.59 -10.65
CA ILE A 60 4.06 1.53 -9.27
C ILE A 60 3.15 0.57 -8.48
N LEU A 61 3.75 -0.40 -7.80
CA LEU A 61 3.03 -1.42 -7.04
C LEU A 61 3.24 -1.22 -5.53
N PHE A 62 2.15 -1.07 -4.80
CA PHE A 62 2.18 -0.95 -3.34
C PHE A 62 1.58 -2.18 -2.66
N ALA A 63 2.38 -2.87 -1.84
CA ALA A 63 1.95 -4.02 -1.06
C ALA A 63 1.34 -3.63 0.31
N SER A 64 1.58 -2.42 0.80
CA SER A 64 1.11 -1.98 2.11
C SER A 64 0.86 -0.48 2.18
N PRO A 65 -0.01 0.00 3.09
CA PRO A 65 -0.21 1.43 3.32
C PRO A 65 1.05 2.17 3.80
N SER A 66 1.91 1.50 4.58
CA SER A 66 3.19 2.09 5.02
C SER A 66 4.15 2.33 3.86
N ALA A 67 4.15 1.46 2.84
CA ALA A 67 4.93 1.69 1.63
C ALA A 67 4.45 2.95 0.89
N VAL A 68 3.14 3.18 0.80
CA VAL A 68 2.56 4.40 0.21
C VAL A 68 2.99 5.64 0.99
N GLN A 69 2.87 5.60 2.32
CA GLN A 69 3.24 6.71 3.19
C GLN A 69 4.74 7.05 3.08
N ASN A 70 5.61 6.04 3.13
CA ASN A 70 7.05 6.23 3.01
C ASN A 70 7.43 6.75 1.62
N PHE A 71 6.79 6.23 0.56
CA PHE A 71 7.01 6.72 -0.80
C PHE A 71 6.61 8.20 -0.93
N HIS A 72 5.46 8.59 -0.40
CA HIS A 72 5.04 10.00 -0.40
C HIS A 72 6.05 10.91 0.33
N GLN A 73 6.65 10.44 1.43
CA GLN A 73 7.61 11.23 2.20
C GLN A 73 8.95 11.50 1.46
N ILE A 74 9.34 10.63 0.53
CA ILE A 74 10.57 10.81 -0.25
C ILE A 74 10.37 11.70 -1.47
N LEU A 75 9.12 11.94 -1.89
CA LEU A 75 8.83 12.82 -3.01
C LEU A 75 9.02 14.29 -2.59
N PRO A 76 9.75 15.11 -3.37
CA PRO A 76 9.75 16.55 -3.18
C PRO A 76 8.34 17.14 -3.26
N SER A 77 8.10 18.23 -2.54
CA SER A 77 6.79 18.91 -2.57
C SER A 77 6.42 19.32 -4.00
N GLY A 78 5.20 18.96 -4.43
CA GLY A 78 4.71 19.24 -5.79
C GLY A 78 5.33 18.38 -6.89
N PHE A 79 6.18 17.41 -6.54
CA PHE A 79 6.85 16.55 -7.54
C PHE A 79 5.85 15.71 -8.33
N TRP A 80 4.88 15.08 -7.66
CA TRP A 80 3.90 14.22 -8.31
C TRP A 80 3.05 14.99 -9.32
N GLU A 81 2.59 16.17 -8.93
CA GLU A 81 1.78 17.07 -9.75
C GLU A 81 2.56 17.67 -10.93
N SER A 82 3.89 17.66 -10.86
CA SER A 82 4.76 18.14 -11.94
C SER A 82 5.04 17.10 -13.02
N LEU A 83 4.69 15.84 -12.80
CA LEU A 83 4.92 14.77 -13.76
C LEU A 83 4.09 15.01 -15.04
N ALA A 84 4.72 14.93 -16.18
CA ALA A 84 4.04 15.06 -17.49
C ALA A 84 3.06 13.91 -17.76
N ALA A 85 3.37 12.71 -17.22
CA ALA A 85 2.45 11.58 -17.17
C ALA A 85 2.69 10.81 -15.88
N GLU A 86 1.62 10.54 -15.13
CA GLU A 86 1.68 9.73 -13.94
C GLU A 86 1.76 8.24 -14.30
N PRO A 87 2.64 7.46 -13.65
CA PRO A 87 2.61 6.01 -13.78
C PRO A 87 1.31 5.45 -13.20
N LYS A 88 0.85 4.32 -13.72
CA LYS A 88 -0.30 3.61 -13.17
C LYS A 88 0.04 3.07 -11.79
N ILE A 89 -0.91 3.10 -10.86
CA ILE A 89 -0.72 2.56 -9.52
C ILE A 89 -1.56 1.30 -9.32
N ALA A 90 -0.91 0.26 -8.81
CA ALA A 90 -1.55 -0.98 -8.38
C ALA A 90 -1.31 -1.22 -6.90
N CYS A 91 -2.33 -1.71 -6.21
CA CYS A 91 -2.31 -1.96 -4.77
C CYS A 91 -2.71 -3.40 -4.46
N LEU A 92 -2.01 -4.04 -3.54
CA LEU A 92 -2.31 -5.43 -3.13
C LEU A 92 -3.74 -5.57 -2.59
N GLY A 93 -4.33 -4.51 -2.03
CA GLY A 93 -5.69 -4.56 -1.52
C GLY A 93 -6.29 -3.19 -1.20
N LYS A 94 -7.57 -3.21 -0.82
CA LYS A 94 -8.40 -2.01 -0.64
C LYS A 94 -7.87 -0.99 0.39
N ILE A 95 -7.18 -1.44 1.43
CA ILE A 95 -6.64 -0.54 2.47
C ILE A 95 -5.42 0.20 1.94
N THR A 96 -4.56 -0.47 1.18
CA THR A 96 -3.43 0.15 0.47
C THR A 96 -3.95 1.13 -0.59
N ALA A 97 -4.97 0.73 -1.36
CA ALA A 97 -5.61 1.60 -2.35
C ALA A 97 -6.23 2.85 -1.71
N LYS A 98 -6.83 2.72 -0.52
CA LYS A 98 -7.32 3.88 0.22
C LYS A 98 -6.17 4.84 0.57
N ALA A 99 -5.05 4.33 1.08
CA ALA A 99 -3.89 5.16 1.43
C ALA A 99 -3.34 5.93 0.21
N VAL A 100 -3.35 5.34 -0.99
CA VAL A 100 -2.99 6.02 -2.24
C VAL A 100 -3.96 7.17 -2.54
N ARG A 101 -5.27 6.91 -2.46
CA ARG A 101 -6.31 7.93 -2.72
C ARG A 101 -6.31 9.05 -1.70
N ASP A 102 -5.91 8.79 -0.45
CA ASP A 102 -5.81 9.81 0.60
C ASP A 102 -4.75 10.88 0.26
N PHE A 103 -3.77 10.57 -0.63
CA PHE A 103 -2.84 11.54 -1.21
C PHE A 103 -3.32 12.14 -2.55
N GLY A 104 -4.54 11.86 -2.98
CA GLY A 104 -5.09 12.37 -4.24
C GLY A 104 -4.66 11.57 -5.48
N TRP A 105 -3.90 10.48 -5.34
CA TRP A 105 -3.42 9.69 -6.47
C TRP A 105 -4.46 8.68 -6.96
N SER A 106 -4.43 8.38 -8.26
CA SER A 106 -5.34 7.43 -8.89
C SER A 106 -4.85 5.99 -8.72
N VAL A 107 -5.77 5.03 -8.50
CA VAL A 107 -5.47 3.60 -8.40
C VAL A 107 -6.12 2.89 -9.57
N GLN A 108 -5.32 2.23 -10.42
CA GLN A 108 -5.79 1.51 -11.59
C GLN A 108 -6.10 0.04 -11.30
N ALA A 109 -5.40 -0.58 -10.34
CA ALA A 109 -5.65 -1.97 -9.96
C ALA A 109 -5.63 -2.16 -8.43
N ALA A 110 -6.66 -2.83 -7.90
CA ALA A 110 -6.71 -3.30 -6.51
C ALA A 110 -7.64 -4.53 -6.45
N PRO A 111 -7.10 -5.76 -6.57
CA PRO A 111 -7.91 -6.96 -6.66
C PRO A 111 -8.72 -7.19 -5.38
N TYR A 112 -9.87 -7.87 -5.53
CA TYR A 112 -10.72 -8.23 -4.41
C TYR A 112 -10.04 -9.25 -3.49
N ILE A 113 -9.41 -10.28 -4.09
CA ILE A 113 -8.57 -11.25 -3.38
C ILE A 113 -7.17 -10.63 -3.26
N GLN A 114 -6.74 -10.41 -2.00
CA GLN A 114 -5.55 -9.60 -1.69
C GLN A 114 -4.30 -10.48 -1.64
N ASP A 115 -3.91 -11.01 -2.78
CA ASP A 115 -2.66 -11.73 -2.98
C ASP A 115 -1.93 -11.23 -4.25
N PHE A 116 -0.67 -11.64 -4.40
CA PHE A 116 0.15 -11.18 -5.51
C PHE A 116 -0.26 -11.79 -6.85
N GLU A 117 -0.81 -12.99 -6.87
CA GLU A 117 -1.27 -13.66 -8.09
C GLU A 117 -2.43 -12.90 -8.74
N HIS A 118 -3.46 -12.57 -7.96
CA HIS A 118 -4.60 -11.78 -8.45
C HIS A 118 -4.19 -10.34 -8.79
N LEU A 119 -3.20 -9.78 -8.10
CA LEU A 119 -2.66 -8.47 -8.47
C LEU A 119 -2.01 -8.52 -9.86
N VAL A 120 -1.14 -9.49 -10.11
CA VAL A 120 -0.49 -9.66 -11.43
C VAL A 120 -1.52 -9.92 -12.52
N GLN A 121 -2.52 -10.77 -12.27
CA GLN A 121 -3.60 -11.02 -13.21
C GLN A 121 -4.35 -9.72 -13.57
N SER A 122 -4.69 -8.89 -12.58
CA SER A 122 -5.34 -7.60 -12.82
C SER A 122 -4.49 -6.66 -13.70
N LEU A 123 -3.16 -6.66 -13.52
CA LEU A 123 -2.25 -5.89 -14.37
C LEU A 123 -2.26 -6.39 -15.82
N CYS A 124 -2.22 -7.71 -16.03
CA CYS A 124 -2.27 -8.32 -17.35
C CYS A 124 -3.57 -7.97 -18.08
N GLU A 125 -4.71 -8.06 -17.39
CA GLU A 125 -6.02 -7.74 -17.95
C GLU A 125 -6.10 -6.27 -18.40
N ILE A 126 -5.64 -5.33 -17.56
CA ILE A 126 -5.64 -3.89 -17.88
C ILE A 126 -4.75 -3.61 -19.09
N ASN A 127 -3.56 -4.21 -19.18
CA ASN A 127 -2.65 -4.00 -20.31
C ASN A 127 -3.17 -4.61 -21.60
N SER A 128 -3.84 -5.78 -21.54
CA SER A 128 -4.45 -6.43 -22.71
C SER A 128 -5.59 -5.60 -23.31
N GLN A 129 -6.40 -4.94 -22.47
CA GLN A 129 -7.48 -4.06 -22.93
C GLN A 129 -6.97 -2.80 -23.64
N ILE A 130 -5.75 -2.36 -23.33
CA ILE A 130 -5.12 -1.21 -23.99
C ILE A 130 -4.63 -1.60 -25.38
N SER A 131 -4.07 -2.80 -25.54
CA SER A 131 -3.57 -3.28 -26.86
C SER A 131 -4.67 -3.43 -27.90
N VAL A 132 -5.88 -3.82 -27.52
CA VAL A 132 -7.03 -3.97 -28.43
C VAL A 132 -7.61 -2.64 -28.91
N LYS A 133 -7.32 -1.51 -28.26
CA LYS A 133 -7.83 -0.20 -28.67
C LYS A 133 -7.00 0.49 -29.76
N TYR A 134 -5.88 -0.08 -30.16
CA TYR A 134 -4.96 0.49 -31.17
C TYR A 134 -4.84 -0.38 -32.44
N GLU A 135 -5.67 -1.41 -32.58
CA GLU A 135 -5.92 -2.15 -33.83
C GLU A 135 -7.21 -1.64 -34.51
#